data_159133e058c84b1b1a49be452790b53c
#
_entry.id   159133e058c84b1b1a49be452790b53c
#
_cell.length_a   1.000
_cell.length_b   1.000
_cell.length_c   1.000
_cell.angle_alpha   90.00
_cell.angle_beta   90.00
_cell.angle_gamma   90.00
#
_symmetry.space_group_name_H-M   'P 1'
#
loop_
_entity.id
_entity.type
_entity.pdbx_description
1 polymer ?
#
loop_
_entity_poly.entity_id
_entity_poly.type
_entity_poly.pdbx_seq_one_letter_code
_entity_poly.pdbx_strand_id
1 'polypeptide(L)'
;SIHAAGVVISDKNLTDYIPLKYGEDMLITQYDAHGVEASGLLKMDFLGLRNLTFVQKMQELLAETEGIHLKIEEIDLEDKETLALFASGNTKGIFQFEQPGAIRLLKRVQPVCFEDVVATTSLNFHFKCIY
;
A
#
# COMPACT_ATOMS: atom_id res chain seq x y z
N SER A 1 -16.46 -0.50 12.79
CA SER A 1 -16.44 -1.33 11.56
C SER A 1 -15.46 -2.48 11.73
N ILE A 2 -15.74 -3.61 11.10
CA ILE A 2 -14.83 -4.76 11.10
C ILE A 2 -13.76 -4.52 10.04
N HIS A 3 -12.48 -4.73 10.41
CA HIS A 3 -11.37 -4.66 9.45
C HIS A 3 -11.29 -5.99 8.67
N ALA A 4 -11.42 -5.93 7.36
CA ALA A 4 -11.53 -7.13 6.51
C ALA A 4 -10.25 -8.01 6.47
N ALA A 5 -9.10 -7.45 6.82
CA ALA A 5 -7.80 -8.11 6.72
C ALA A 5 -6.99 -8.09 8.04
N GLY A 6 -7.55 -7.55 9.11
CA GLY A 6 -6.86 -7.43 10.40
C GLY A 6 -6.99 -8.71 11.23
N VAL A 7 -5.87 -9.24 11.68
CA VAL A 7 -5.79 -10.41 12.57
C VAL A 7 -5.07 -10.01 13.85
N VAL A 8 -5.68 -10.32 15.00
CA VAL A 8 -5.06 -10.08 16.31
C VAL A 8 -4.34 -11.35 16.77
N ILE A 9 -3.09 -11.18 17.18
CA ILE A 9 -2.22 -12.28 17.60
C ILE A 9 -1.86 -12.10 19.08
N SER A 10 -1.87 -13.22 19.82
CA SER A 10 -1.53 -13.30 21.22
C SER A 10 -0.77 -14.59 21.52
N ASP A 11 0.07 -14.57 22.54
CA ASP A 11 0.75 -15.72 23.12
C ASP A 11 -0.14 -16.54 24.08
N LYS A 12 -1.29 -15.97 24.50
CA LYS A 12 -2.28 -16.58 25.38
C LYS A 12 -3.69 -16.47 24.80
N ASN A 13 -4.68 -16.94 25.52
CA ASN A 13 -6.06 -16.77 25.10
C ASN A 13 -6.43 -15.29 25.01
N LEU A 14 -6.96 -14.88 23.85
CA LEU A 14 -7.36 -13.49 23.61
C LEU A 14 -8.39 -12.99 24.63
N THR A 15 -9.22 -13.89 25.18
CA THR A 15 -10.22 -13.57 26.21
C THR A 15 -9.60 -13.13 27.53
N ASP A 16 -8.31 -13.40 27.78
CA ASP A 16 -7.59 -12.93 28.97
C ASP A 16 -7.22 -11.45 28.87
N TYR A 17 -7.23 -10.89 27.65
CA TYR A 17 -6.82 -9.52 27.37
C TYR A 17 -7.97 -8.62 26.94
N ILE A 18 -8.85 -9.12 26.06
CA ILE A 18 -9.90 -8.32 25.42
C ILE A 18 -11.21 -9.10 25.28
N PRO A 19 -12.35 -8.42 25.35
CA PRO A 19 -13.64 -9.04 25.07
C PRO A 19 -13.78 -9.41 23.60
N LEU A 20 -14.30 -10.61 23.36
CA LEU A 20 -14.62 -11.13 22.03
C LEU A 20 -16.13 -11.24 21.82
N LYS A 21 -16.56 -11.25 20.58
CA LYS A 21 -17.92 -11.60 20.17
C LYS A 21 -17.90 -12.46 18.91
N TYR A 22 -18.96 -13.21 18.67
CA TYR A 22 -19.13 -13.92 17.43
C TYR A 22 -19.50 -12.94 16.31
N GLY A 23 -18.73 -12.99 15.22
CA GLY A 23 -19.11 -12.44 13.91
C GLY A 23 -19.93 -13.48 13.13
N GLU A 24 -20.08 -13.26 11.83
CA GLU A 24 -20.79 -14.21 10.96
C GLU A 24 -20.03 -15.54 10.84
N ASP A 25 -18.72 -15.48 10.58
CA ASP A 25 -17.88 -16.65 10.30
C ASP A 25 -16.76 -16.89 11.33
N MET A 26 -16.47 -15.91 12.20
CA MET A 26 -15.34 -16.00 13.12
C MET A 26 -15.52 -15.14 14.38
N LEU A 27 -14.68 -15.38 15.39
CA LEU A 27 -14.56 -14.51 16.55
C LEU A 27 -13.93 -13.17 16.15
N ILE A 28 -14.50 -12.08 16.62
CA ILE A 28 -14.00 -10.73 16.43
C ILE A 28 -13.84 -10.01 17.77
N THR A 29 -12.88 -9.07 17.81
CA THR A 29 -12.68 -8.25 19.01
C THR A 29 -13.82 -7.24 19.15
N GLN A 30 -14.16 -6.90 20.40
CA GLN A 30 -15.11 -5.80 20.67
C GLN A 30 -14.39 -4.45 20.77
N TYR A 31 -13.06 -4.46 20.90
CA TYR A 31 -12.24 -3.25 20.89
C TYR A 31 -11.93 -2.84 19.44
N ASP A 32 -11.75 -1.54 19.24
CA ASP A 32 -11.19 -0.99 18.02
C ASP A 32 -9.67 -1.23 17.95
N ALA A 33 -9.04 -0.82 16.85
CA ALA A 33 -7.61 -1.04 16.63
C ALA A 33 -6.76 -0.43 17.76
N HIS A 34 -7.10 0.76 18.22
CA HIS A 34 -6.36 1.45 19.29
C HIS A 34 -6.51 0.73 20.62
N GLY A 35 -7.71 0.27 20.96
CA GLY A 35 -7.96 -0.53 22.16
C GLY A 35 -7.21 -1.86 22.17
N VAL A 36 -7.11 -2.52 21.02
CA VAL A 36 -6.32 -3.76 20.86
C VAL A 36 -4.84 -3.50 21.11
N GLU A 37 -4.27 -2.46 20.50
CA GLU A 37 -2.86 -2.07 20.69
C GLU A 37 -2.58 -1.63 22.12
N ALA A 38 -3.47 -0.85 22.72
CA ALA A 38 -3.37 -0.41 24.11
C ALA A 38 -3.42 -1.59 25.12
N SER A 39 -4.03 -2.71 24.73
CA SER A 39 -4.05 -3.95 25.52
C SER A 39 -2.77 -4.77 25.38
N GLY A 40 -1.76 -4.28 24.66
CA GLY A 40 -0.49 -4.95 24.45
C GLY A 40 -0.54 -6.09 23.42
N LEU A 41 -1.59 -6.16 22.61
CA LEU A 41 -1.75 -7.18 21.58
C LEU A 41 -1.21 -6.70 20.23
N LEU A 42 -0.73 -7.64 19.43
CA LEU A 42 -0.27 -7.37 18.08
C LEU A 42 -1.43 -7.53 17.10
N LYS A 43 -1.70 -6.48 16.31
CA LYS A 43 -2.60 -6.52 15.15
C LYS A 43 -1.77 -6.60 13.88
N MET A 44 -2.00 -7.62 13.09
CA MET A 44 -1.39 -7.77 11.76
C MET A 44 -2.45 -7.61 10.68
N ASP A 45 -2.12 -6.84 9.65
CA ASP A 45 -3.00 -6.62 8.50
C ASP A 45 -2.49 -7.40 7.29
N PHE A 46 -3.28 -8.39 6.85
CA PHE A 46 -2.99 -9.22 5.68
C PHE A 46 -3.75 -8.68 4.47
N LEU A 47 -3.15 -7.74 3.77
CA LEU A 47 -3.75 -7.14 2.58
C LEU A 47 -3.13 -7.74 1.33
N GLY A 48 -3.93 -8.45 0.55
CA GLY A 48 -3.53 -8.93 -0.77
C GLY A 48 -3.48 -7.77 -1.77
N LEU A 49 -2.30 -7.51 -2.34
CA LEU A 49 -2.13 -6.50 -3.37
C LEU A 49 -2.26 -7.14 -4.75
N ARG A 50 -3.31 -6.80 -5.49
CA ARG A 50 -3.53 -7.27 -6.87
C ARG A 50 -2.55 -6.66 -7.89
N ASN A 51 -1.83 -5.60 -7.50
CA ASN A 51 -0.92 -4.89 -8.38
C ASN A 51 0.26 -5.75 -8.84
N LEU A 52 0.80 -6.63 -7.99
CA LEU A 52 1.85 -7.57 -8.39
C LEU A 52 1.35 -8.58 -9.42
N THR A 53 0.14 -9.09 -9.28
CA THR A 53 -0.49 -9.96 -10.28
C THR A 53 -0.71 -9.21 -11.60
N PHE A 54 -1.05 -7.92 -11.54
CA PHE A 54 -1.21 -7.09 -12.73
C PHE A 54 0.12 -6.91 -13.46
N VAL A 55 1.19 -6.62 -12.74
CA VAL A 55 2.55 -6.49 -13.31
C VAL A 55 3.00 -7.81 -13.95
N GLN A 56 2.78 -8.95 -13.27
CA GLN A 56 3.09 -10.27 -13.83
C GLN A 56 2.34 -10.51 -15.15
N LYS A 57 1.03 -10.24 -15.19
CA LYS A 57 0.24 -10.39 -16.42
C LYS A 57 0.70 -9.47 -17.54
N MET A 58 1.16 -8.27 -17.23
CA MET A 58 1.76 -7.37 -18.23
C MET A 58 3.05 -7.96 -18.80
N GLN A 59 3.92 -8.53 -17.97
CA GLN A 59 5.14 -9.20 -18.42
C GLN A 59 4.82 -10.39 -19.36
N GLU A 60 3.85 -11.22 -18.97
CA GLU A 60 3.38 -12.35 -19.78
C GLU A 60 2.84 -11.86 -21.14
N LEU A 61 2.00 -10.84 -21.13
CA LEU A 61 1.42 -10.25 -22.36
C LEU A 61 2.50 -9.67 -23.28
N LEU A 62 3.47 -8.91 -22.75
CA LEU A 62 4.58 -8.36 -23.52
C LEU A 62 5.44 -9.47 -24.17
N ALA A 63 5.68 -10.56 -23.43
CA ALA A 63 6.41 -11.70 -23.97
C ALA A 63 5.64 -12.38 -25.11
N GLU A 64 4.32 -12.53 -24.99
CA GLU A 64 3.47 -13.18 -25.99
C GLU A 64 3.23 -12.32 -27.24
N THR A 65 3.03 -11.00 -27.08
CA THR A 65 2.65 -10.12 -28.20
C THR A 65 3.83 -9.49 -28.90
N GLU A 66 4.86 -9.09 -28.14
CA GLU A 66 6.00 -8.33 -28.67
C GLU A 66 7.32 -9.11 -28.60
N GLY A 67 7.34 -10.30 -27.97
CA GLY A 67 8.56 -11.06 -27.72
C GLY A 67 9.51 -10.41 -26.73
N ILE A 68 9.02 -9.45 -25.95
CA ILE A 68 9.82 -8.71 -24.96
C ILE A 68 9.74 -9.40 -23.61
N HIS A 69 10.86 -9.88 -23.12
CA HIS A 69 10.99 -10.47 -21.78
C HIS A 69 11.49 -9.41 -20.79
N LEU A 70 10.55 -8.64 -20.23
CA LEU A 70 10.87 -7.60 -19.25
C LEU A 70 11.13 -8.22 -17.89
N LYS A 71 12.27 -7.90 -17.27
CA LYS A 71 12.56 -8.20 -15.88
C LYS A 71 12.47 -6.92 -15.04
N ILE A 72 11.71 -6.98 -13.95
CA ILE A 72 11.46 -5.81 -13.10
C ILE A 72 12.77 -5.28 -12.50
N GLU A 73 13.69 -6.18 -12.18
CA GLU A 73 15.00 -5.86 -11.58
C GLU A 73 15.95 -5.14 -12.56
N GLU A 74 15.65 -5.19 -13.86
CA GLU A 74 16.43 -4.55 -14.92
C GLU A 74 15.84 -3.20 -15.37
N ILE A 75 14.70 -2.76 -14.78
CA ILE A 75 14.09 -1.46 -15.06
C ILE A 75 14.98 -0.34 -14.53
N ASP A 76 15.29 0.64 -15.40
CA ASP A 76 15.99 1.86 -15.00
C ASP A 76 15.08 2.74 -14.14
N LEU A 77 15.40 2.83 -12.85
CA LEU A 77 14.64 3.66 -11.90
C LEU A 77 14.91 5.16 -12.08
N GLU A 78 15.97 5.52 -12.83
CA GLU A 78 16.35 6.90 -13.12
C GLU A 78 15.90 7.36 -14.52
N ASP A 79 14.94 6.64 -15.12
CA ASP A 79 14.38 7.02 -16.42
C ASP A 79 13.75 8.42 -16.37
N LYS A 80 14.34 9.33 -17.15
CA LYS A 80 13.98 10.75 -17.13
C LYS A 80 12.57 11.05 -17.62
N GLU A 81 12.05 10.28 -18.55
CA GLU A 81 10.70 10.47 -19.08
C GLU A 81 9.67 10.06 -18.02
N THR A 82 9.92 8.95 -17.33
CA THR A 82 9.09 8.50 -16.21
C THR A 82 9.12 9.49 -15.06
N LEU A 83 10.29 9.98 -14.67
CA LEU A 83 10.43 10.98 -13.61
C LEU A 83 9.72 12.30 -13.98
N ALA A 84 9.82 12.75 -15.24
CA ALA A 84 9.10 13.92 -15.72
C ALA A 84 7.58 13.72 -15.71
N LEU A 85 7.09 12.50 -15.97
CA LEU A 85 5.68 12.14 -15.83
C LEU A 85 5.21 12.33 -14.36
N PHE A 86 5.97 11.84 -13.40
CA PHE A 86 5.70 12.06 -11.97
C PHE A 86 5.70 13.55 -11.61
N ALA A 87 6.70 14.29 -12.03
CA ALA A 87 6.82 15.74 -11.77
C ALA A 87 5.65 16.54 -12.35
N SER A 88 5.14 16.16 -13.53
CA SER A 88 3.97 16.79 -14.14
C SER A 88 2.66 16.53 -13.37
N GLY A 89 2.62 15.48 -12.55
CA GLY A 89 1.42 15.00 -11.86
C GLY A 89 0.41 14.31 -12.78
N ASN A 90 0.79 13.90 -13.99
CA ASN A 90 -0.05 13.12 -14.90
C ASN A 90 -0.03 11.63 -14.53
N THR A 91 -0.39 11.33 -13.31
CA THR A 91 -0.24 10.02 -12.66
C THR A 91 -1.56 9.24 -12.56
N LYS A 92 -2.49 9.48 -13.48
CA LYS A 92 -3.73 8.71 -13.58
C LYS A 92 -3.41 7.25 -13.93
N GLY A 93 -3.93 6.32 -13.14
CA GLY A 93 -3.65 4.88 -13.28
C GLY A 93 -2.37 4.43 -12.59
N ILE A 94 -1.57 5.32 -12.02
CA ILE A 94 -0.38 4.93 -11.24
C ILE A 94 -0.77 4.72 -9.79
N PHE A 95 -0.59 3.49 -9.32
CA PHE A 95 -0.96 3.08 -7.96
C PHE A 95 -0.45 4.06 -6.89
N GLN A 96 -1.34 4.46 -5.99
CA GLN A 96 -1.13 5.43 -4.91
C GLN A 96 -0.87 6.89 -5.35
N PHE A 97 -0.57 7.16 -6.61
CA PHE A 97 -0.31 8.51 -7.11
C PHE A 97 -1.49 9.14 -7.86
N GLU A 98 -2.64 8.45 -7.94
CA GLU A 98 -3.87 8.97 -8.56
C GLU A 98 -4.63 9.97 -7.69
N GLN A 99 -4.35 9.98 -6.39
CA GLN A 99 -5.09 10.78 -5.43
C GLN A 99 -4.71 12.25 -5.51
N PRO A 100 -5.67 13.18 -5.37
CA PRO A 100 -5.38 14.62 -5.46
C PRO A 100 -4.29 15.12 -4.52
N GLY A 101 -4.15 14.51 -3.33
CA GLY A 101 -3.09 14.81 -2.37
C GLY A 101 -1.71 14.48 -2.91
N ALA A 102 -1.55 13.26 -3.45
CA ALA A 102 -0.29 12.80 -4.04
C ALA A 102 0.10 13.64 -5.27
N ILE A 103 -0.88 13.93 -6.15
CA ILE A 103 -0.65 14.78 -7.33
C ILE A 103 -0.16 16.18 -6.94
N ARG A 104 -0.81 16.80 -5.93
CA ARG A 104 -0.35 18.11 -5.43
C ARG A 104 1.05 18.06 -4.87
N LEU A 105 1.38 16.98 -4.15
CA LEU A 105 2.70 16.81 -3.55
C LEU A 105 3.77 16.60 -4.63
N LEU A 106 3.53 15.74 -5.63
CA LEU A 106 4.41 15.55 -6.78
C LEU A 106 4.72 16.86 -7.51
N LYS A 107 3.70 17.67 -7.78
CA LYS A 107 3.86 18.98 -8.42
C LYS A 107 4.66 19.99 -7.59
N ARG A 108 4.73 19.80 -6.28
CA ARG A 108 5.56 20.63 -5.38
C ARG A 108 6.97 20.13 -5.24
N VAL A 109 7.14 18.80 -5.11
CA VAL A 109 8.44 18.15 -4.96
C VAL A 109 9.22 18.21 -6.26
N GLN A 110 8.56 18.05 -7.41
CA GLN A 110 9.19 17.99 -8.75
C GLN A 110 10.31 16.94 -8.79
N PRO A 111 9.96 15.63 -8.62
CA PRO A 111 10.96 14.58 -8.49
C PRO A 111 11.91 14.54 -9.70
N VAL A 112 13.21 14.46 -9.42
CA VAL A 112 14.28 14.37 -10.42
C VAL A 112 15.06 13.06 -10.32
N CYS A 113 14.82 12.27 -9.25
CA CYS A 113 15.39 10.95 -9.02
C CYS A 113 14.34 10.04 -8.38
N PHE A 114 14.62 8.74 -8.32
CA PHE A 114 13.70 7.76 -7.73
C PHE A 114 13.47 8.00 -6.24
N GLU A 115 14.49 8.42 -5.50
CA GLU A 115 14.39 8.74 -4.07
C GLU A 115 13.38 9.86 -3.78
N ASP A 116 13.22 10.82 -4.67
CA ASP A 116 12.19 11.86 -4.55
C ASP A 116 10.78 11.28 -4.64
N VAL A 117 10.58 10.28 -5.49
CA VAL A 117 9.32 9.55 -5.60
C VAL A 117 9.02 8.77 -4.32
N VAL A 118 10.03 8.09 -3.76
CA VAL A 118 9.93 7.39 -2.48
C VAL A 118 9.59 8.35 -1.35
N ALA A 119 10.29 9.49 -1.27
CA ALA A 119 10.01 10.53 -0.28
C ALA A 119 8.59 11.08 -0.41
N THR A 120 8.12 11.32 -1.63
CA THR A 120 6.76 11.78 -1.91
C THR A 120 5.71 10.78 -1.40
N THR A 121 5.95 9.48 -1.58
CA THR A 121 5.06 8.42 -1.07
C THR A 121 4.98 8.47 0.45
N SER A 122 6.13 8.54 1.11
CA SER A 122 6.23 8.57 2.58
C SER A 122 5.52 9.79 3.17
N LEU A 123 5.72 10.97 2.59
CA LEU A 123 5.06 12.20 3.00
C LEU A 123 3.53 12.13 2.79
N ASN A 124 3.07 11.57 1.67
CA ASN A 124 1.64 11.42 1.39
C ASN A 124 0.95 10.50 2.41
N PHE A 125 1.61 9.43 2.86
CA PHE A 125 1.12 8.58 3.94
C PHE A 125 1.03 9.33 5.27
N HIS A 126 2.05 10.07 5.63
CA HIS A 126 2.09 10.80 6.90
C HIS A 126 0.94 11.81 7.00
N PHE A 127 0.65 12.55 5.93
CA PHE A 127 -0.48 13.49 5.90
C PHE A 127 -1.86 12.81 5.99
N LYS A 128 -2.00 11.55 5.59
CA LYS A 128 -3.26 10.80 5.75
C LYS A 128 -3.51 10.31 7.16
N CYS A 129 -2.46 10.14 7.96
CA CYS A 129 -2.59 9.68 9.35
C CYS A 129 -2.90 10.82 10.34
N ILE A 130 -2.80 12.09 9.90
CA ILE A 130 -3.01 13.27 10.77
C ILE A 130 -4.43 13.84 10.65
N TYR A 131 -5.23 13.39 9.67
CA TYR A 131 -6.63 13.75 9.45
C TYR A 131 -7.51 12.50 9.42
#